data_256793a059f6e35fe71b2b9ccdce0020
#
_entry.id   256793a059f6e35fe71b2b9ccdce0020
#
_cell.length_a   1.000
_cell.length_b   1.000
_cell.length_c   1.000
_cell.angle_alpha   90.00
_cell.angle_beta   90.00
_cell.angle_gamma   90.00
#
_symmetry.space_group_name_H-M   'P 1'
#
loop_
_entity.id
_entity.type
_entity.pdbx_description
1 polymer ?
#
loop_
_entity_poly.entity_id
_entity_poly.type
_entity_poly.pdbx_seq_one_letter_code
_entity_poly.pdbx_strand_id
1 'polypeptide(L)'
;MKQLQIVFLGAERVGKTSTIRRFLYGSFEEETDATLGQCYNETIYLPNGTFQQVQVIDTAGSDEFPAMRKVTIKNGDYFVVMYAVNDRQSYQQALKLCQEIRDLKGKDFSKVILVGNMIDKKEDRDISTEEVLKKTITEKLLWCTETSAKLNCNIRCLFQIILKDYVKLSDISRKRNKNITRCRANHSKNDVCKTRKMSVQHLVYCLSPSHNENKYS
;
A
#
# COMPACT_ATOMS: atom_id res chain seq x y z
N MET A 1 12.29 4.29 17.93
CA MET A 1 11.42 4.72 16.79
C MET A 1 10.27 3.75 16.67
N LYS A 2 9.05 4.23 16.35
CA LYS A 2 7.93 3.32 16.07
C LYS A 2 8.21 2.56 14.78
N GLN A 3 8.01 1.24 14.79
CA GLN A 3 8.12 0.40 13.60
C GLN A 3 6.94 0.70 12.67
N LEU A 4 7.18 0.84 11.37
CA LEU A 4 6.15 1.02 10.34
C LEU A 4 5.56 -0.34 9.98
N GLN A 5 4.26 -0.52 10.16
CA GLN A 5 3.57 -1.78 9.85
C GLN A 5 2.84 -1.67 8.51
N ILE A 6 3.24 -2.52 7.56
CA ILE A 6 2.61 -2.68 6.23
C ILE A 6 1.94 -4.04 6.19
N VAL A 7 0.62 -4.05 6.08
CA VAL A 7 -0.19 -5.27 6.12
C VAL A 7 -0.66 -5.64 4.72
N PHE A 8 -0.36 -6.88 4.30
CA PHE A 8 -0.85 -7.45 3.05
C PHE A 8 -2.11 -8.28 3.31
N LEU A 9 -3.20 -7.93 2.64
CA LEU A 9 -4.52 -8.55 2.73
C LEU A 9 -5.02 -8.93 1.33
N GLY A 10 -5.91 -9.89 1.25
CA GLY A 10 -6.51 -10.35 -0.02
C GLY A 10 -6.75 -11.84 -0.02
N ALA A 11 -7.49 -12.34 -1.01
CA ALA A 11 -7.82 -13.75 -1.17
C ALA A 11 -6.57 -14.66 -1.18
N GLU A 12 -6.80 -15.95 -1.09
CA GLU A 12 -5.75 -16.93 -1.32
C GLU A 12 -5.25 -16.86 -2.76
N ARG A 13 -3.98 -17.22 -2.96
CA ARG A 13 -3.35 -17.33 -4.28
C ARG A 13 -3.34 -16.07 -5.14
N VAL A 14 -3.66 -14.88 -4.59
CA VAL A 14 -3.53 -13.60 -5.32
C VAL A 14 -2.08 -13.09 -5.40
N GLY A 15 -1.13 -13.79 -4.74
CA GLY A 15 0.31 -13.50 -4.82
C GLY A 15 0.82 -12.52 -3.78
N LYS A 16 0.21 -12.44 -2.57
CA LYS A 16 0.71 -11.61 -1.45
C LYS A 16 2.15 -11.97 -1.10
N THR A 17 2.39 -13.21 -0.71
CA THR A 17 3.72 -13.74 -0.36
C THR A 17 4.73 -13.56 -1.49
N SER A 18 4.34 -13.88 -2.73
CA SER A 18 5.21 -13.73 -3.91
C SER A 18 5.61 -12.26 -4.14
N THR A 19 4.69 -11.30 -3.93
CA THR A 19 4.96 -9.87 -4.03
C THR A 19 5.93 -9.41 -2.96
N ILE A 20 5.75 -9.86 -1.71
CA ILE A 20 6.64 -9.53 -0.59
C ILE A 20 8.03 -10.11 -0.82
N ARG A 21 8.14 -11.40 -1.15
CA ARG A 21 9.43 -12.06 -1.42
C ARG A 21 10.14 -11.45 -2.62
N ARG A 22 9.41 -11.08 -3.68
CA ARG A 22 9.98 -10.38 -4.82
C ARG A 22 10.58 -9.02 -4.44
N PHE A 23 9.93 -8.28 -3.56
CA PHE A 23 10.46 -7.01 -3.07
C PHE A 23 11.68 -7.18 -2.18
N LEU A 24 11.62 -8.07 -1.19
CA LEU A 24 12.65 -8.22 -0.16
C LEU A 24 13.88 -8.98 -0.67
N TYR A 25 13.68 -10.02 -1.47
CA TYR A 25 14.74 -10.97 -1.83
C TYR A 25 14.99 -11.06 -3.34
N GLY A 26 14.16 -10.40 -4.17
CA GLY A 26 14.23 -10.53 -5.63
C GLY A 26 13.81 -11.90 -6.16
N SER A 27 13.37 -12.83 -5.31
CA SER A 27 12.99 -14.19 -5.67
C SER A 27 11.50 -14.29 -6.05
N PHE A 28 11.19 -15.26 -6.89
CA PHE A 28 9.82 -15.68 -7.22
C PHE A 28 9.77 -17.19 -7.32
N GLU A 29 8.78 -17.76 -6.67
CA GLU A 29 8.45 -19.18 -6.73
C GLU A 29 7.03 -19.28 -7.26
N GLU A 30 6.81 -20.19 -8.23
CA GLU A 30 5.51 -20.35 -8.88
C GLU A 30 4.51 -21.04 -7.94
N GLU A 31 5.02 -22.00 -7.18
CA GLU A 31 4.25 -22.69 -6.15
C GLU A 31 4.72 -22.24 -4.76
N THR A 32 3.80 -21.73 -3.97
CA THR A 32 4.03 -21.38 -2.56
C THR A 32 3.03 -22.12 -1.70
N ASP A 33 3.49 -22.66 -0.58
CA ASP A 33 2.61 -23.24 0.43
C ASP A 33 1.60 -22.19 0.94
N ALA A 34 0.47 -22.66 1.45
CA ALA A 34 -0.52 -21.79 2.05
C ALA A 34 0.09 -21.03 3.23
N THR A 35 -0.02 -19.72 3.21
CA THR A 35 0.53 -18.85 4.26
C THR A 35 -0.42 -18.84 5.47
N LEU A 36 0.07 -19.27 6.62
CA LEU A 36 -0.67 -19.17 7.90
C LEU A 36 -0.56 -17.79 8.55
N GLY A 37 0.28 -16.92 7.99
CA GLY A 37 0.64 -15.61 8.50
C GLY A 37 2.13 -15.52 8.82
N GLN A 38 2.82 -14.58 8.21
CA GLN A 38 4.25 -14.37 8.38
C GLN A 38 4.57 -12.89 8.57
N CYS A 39 5.59 -12.58 9.39
CA CYS A 39 6.07 -11.22 9.60
C CYS A 39 7.53 -11.12 9.16
N TYR A 40 7.82 -10.14 8.31
CA TYR A 40 9.17 -9.81 7.86
C TYR A 40 9.58 -8.49 8.52
N ASN A 41 10.70 -8.47 9.22
CA ASN A 41 11.23 -7.28 9.88
C ASN A 41 12.48 -6.81 9.14
N GLU A 42 12.38 -5.63 8.56
CA GLU A 42 13.42 -5.08 7.69
C GLU A 42 13.77 -3.65 8.08
N THR A 43 15.00 -3.24 7.77
CA THR A 43 15.42 -1.84 7.88
C THR A 43 15.55 -1.26 6.50
N ILE A 44 14.66 -0.33 6.15
CA ILE A 44 14.59 0.25 4.81
C ILE A 44 15.18 1.67 4.83
N TYR A 45 15.98 1.98 3.81
CA TYR A 45 16.46 3.34 3.57
C TYR A 45 15.36 4.16 2.88
N LEU A 46 14.96 5.25 3.53
CA LEU A 46 13.88 6.11 3.08
C LEU A 46 14.36 7.17 2.07
N PRO A 47 13.46 7.74 1.24
CA PRO A 47 13.79 8.79 0.28
C PRO A 47 14.39 10.06 0.90
N ASN A 48 14.17 10.31 2.18
CA ASN A 48 14.73 11.45 2.92
C ASN A 48 16.12 11.20 3.53
N GLY A 49 16.75 10.08 3.21
CA GLY A 49 18.08 9.73 3.69
C GLY A 49 18.12 9.13 5.09
N THR A 50 17.00 8.75 5.69
CA THR A 50 16.93 8.11 7.01
C THR A 50 16.63 6.64 6.91
N PHE A 51 16.94 5.86 7.95
CA PHE A 51 16.54 4.46 8.08
C PHE A 51 15.24 4.35 8.87
N GLN A 52 14.37 3.41 8.45
CA GLN A 52 13.13 3.08 9.12
C GLN A 52 13.01 1.57 9.30
N GLN A 53 12.69 1.14 10.52
CA GLN A 53 12.28 -0.25 10.75
C GLN A 53 10.87 -0.44 10.22
N VAL A 54 10.71 -1.42 9.32
CA VAL A 54 9.45 -1.78 8.67
C VAL A 54 9.13 -3.22 9.00
N GLN A 55 7.90 -3.46 9.41
CA GLN A 55 7.34 -4.80 9.54
C GLN A 55 6.33 -5.01 8.42
N VAL A 56 6.62 -5.97 7.54
CA VAL A 56 5.69 -6.41 6.52
C VAL A 56 4.97 -7.63 7.03
N ILE A 57 3.64 -7.54 7.12
CA ILE A 57 2.78 -8.62 7.64
C ILE A 57 2.08 -9.26 6.46
N ASP A 58 2.45 -10.51 6.17
CA ASP A 58 1.82 -11.37 5.17
C ASP A 58 0.70 -12.17 5.85
N THR A 59 -0.55 -11.88 5.53
CA THR A 59 -1.68 -12.56 6.16
C THR A 59 -2.12 -13.78 5.37
N ALA A 60 -2.74 -14.74 6.06
CA ALA A 60 -3.48 -15.81 5.41
C ALA A 60 -4.55 -15.23 4.47
N GLY A 61 -4.78 -15.87 3.34
CA GLY A 61 -5.83 -15.47 2.40
C GLY A 61 -7.21 -15.99 2.77
N SER A 62 -7.27 -16.94 3.70
CA SER A 62 -8.51 -17.53 4.18
C SER A 62 -9.25 -16.66 5.20
N ASP A 63 -10.55 -16.82 5.28
CA ASP A 63 -11.40 -16.15 6.29
C ASP A 63 -11.40 -16.88 7.65
N GLU A 64 -10.52 -17.86 7.83
CA GLU A 64 -10.51 -18.76 9.00
C GLU A 64 -10.24 -18.05 10.34
N PHE A 65 -9.55 -16.89 10.32
CA PHE A 65 -9.16 -16.19 11.54
C PHE A 65 -9.61 -14.73 11.56
N PRO A 66 -10.92 -14.42 11.56
CA PRO A 66 -11.43 -13.05 11.47
C PRO A 66 -11.03 -12.19 12.69
N ALA A 67 -10.91 -12.79 13.87
CA ALA A 67 -10.48 -12.07 15.08
C ALA A 67 -9.02 -11.58 14.96
N MET A 68 -8.13 -12.45 14.46
CA MET A 68 -6.71 -12.13 14.22
C MET A 68 -6.56 -11.04 13.14
N ARG A 69 -7.34 -11.15 12.05
CA ARG A 69 -7.38 -10.12 11.01
C ARG A 69 -7.79 -8.77 11.56
N LYS A 70 -8.83 -8.70 12.40
CA LYS A 70 -9.25 -7.44 13.04
C LYS A 70 -8.15 -6.82 13.91
N VAL A 71 -7.40 -7.62 14.66
CA VAL A 71 -6.27 -7.14 15.47
C VAL A 71 -5.17 -6.58 14.56
N THR A 72 -4.82 -7.30 13.50
CA THR A 72 -3.83 -6.89 12.51
C THR A 72 -4.24 -5.59 11.82
N ILE A 73 -5.52 -5.44 11.45
CA ILE A 73 -6.04 -4.19 10.87
C ILE A 73 -5.95 -3.05 11.91
N LYS A 74 -6.33 -3.26 13.16
CA LYS A 74 -6.24 -2.20 14.17
C LYS A 74 -4.82 -1.67 14.35
N ASN A 75 -3.81 -2.51 14.28
CA ASN A 75 -2.41 -2.16 14.52
C ASN A 75 -1.68 -1.65 13.27
N GLY A 76 -2.05 -2.10 12.08
CA GLY A 76 -1.40 -1.74 10.82
C GLY A 76 -1.39 -0.24 10.54
N ASP A 77 -0.32 0.26 9.93
CA ASP A 77 -0.19 1.67 9.52
C ASP A 77 -0.57 1.86 8.05
N TYR A 78 -0.25 0.88 7.16
CA TYR A 78 -0.59 0.85 5.74
C TYR A 78 -1.15 -0.52 5.36
N PHE A 79 -2.05 -0.52 4.39
CA PHE A 79 -2.68 -1.75 3.90
C PHE A 79 -2.49 -1.88 2.40
N VAL A 80 -1.98 -3.02 1.99
CA VAL A 80 -1.90 -3.46 0.60
C VAL A 80 -2.98 -4.53 0.43
N VAL A 81 -4.07 -4.17 -0.24
CA VAL A 81 -5.18 -5.08 -0.48
C VAL A 81 -5.07 -5.61 -1.89
N MET A 82 -4.81 -6.93 -2.01
CA MET A 82 -4.47 -7.57 -3.28
C MET A 82 -5.61 -8.41 -3.83
N TYR A 83 -5.75 -8.38 -5.15
CA TYR A 83 -6.59 -9.28 -5.95
C TYR A 83 -5.82 -9.74 -7.20
N ALA A 84 -6.28 -10.79 -7.87
CA ALA A 84 -5.76 -11.19 -9.17
C ALA A 84 -6.60 -10.56 -10.29
N VAL A 85 -5.97 -9.99 -11.34
CA VAL A 85 -6.68 -9.29 -12.42
C VAL A 85 -7.59 -10.18 -13.23
N ASN A 86 -7.41 -11.48 -13.14
CA ASN A 86 -8.18 -12.53 -13.80
C ASN A 86 -9.15 -13.28 -12.86
N ASP A 87 -9.43 -12.73 -11.67
CA ASP A 87 -10.31 -13.36 -10.69
C ASP A 87 -11.26 -12.33 -10.05
N ARG A 88 -12.48 -12.28 -10.56
CA ARG A 88 -13.56 -11.40 -10.10
C ARG A 88 -13.91 -11.62 -8.62
N GLN A 89 -13.84 -12.85 -8.16
CA GLN A 89 -14.17 -13.18 -6.78
C GLN A 89 -13.12 -12.59 -5.82
N SER A 90 -11.83 -12.70 -6.16
CA SER A 90 -10.75 -12.10 -5.37
C SER A 90 -10.86 -10.57 -5.33
N TYR A 91 -11.28 -9.92 -6.43
CA TYR A 91 -11.53 -8.48 -6.47
C TYR A 91 -12.68 -8.08 -5.54
N GLN A 92 -13.81 -8.80 -5.58
CA GLN A 92 -14.94 -8.55 -4.68
C GLN A 92 -14.55 -8.71 -3.21
N GLN A 93 -13.74 -9.73 -2.89
CA GLN A 93 -13.19 -9.91 -1.54
C GLN A 93 -12.26 -8.76 -1.15
N ALA A 94 -11.41 -8.28 -2.05
CA ALA A 94 -10.55 -7.12 -1.82
C ALA A 94 -11.38 -5.86 -1.48
N LEU A 95 -12.48 -5.62 -2.17
CA LEU A 95 -13.37 -4.50 -1.85
C LEU A 95 -14.03 -4.62 -0.47
N LYS A 96 -14.44 -5.82 -0.06
CA LYS A 96 -14.94 -6.09 1.30
C LYS A 96 -13.88 -5.80 2.36
N LEU A 97 -12.62 -6.20 2.11
CA LEU A 97 -11.50 -5.91 3.00
C LEU A 97 -11.21 -4.40 3.11
N CYS A 98 -11.28 -3.66 2.00
CA CYS A 98 -11.17 -2.20 2.04
C CYS A 98 -12.26 -1.58 2.93
N GLN A 99 -13.48 -2.09 2.87
CA GLN A 99 -14.57 -1.64 3.73
C GLN A 99 -14.32 -2.02 5.20
N GLU A 100 -13.88 -3.24 5.49
CA GLU A 100 -13.54 -3.69 6.84
C GLU A 100 -12.44 -2.83 7.48
N ILE A 101 -11.40 -2.49 6.70
CA ILE A 101 -10.34 -1.57 7.16
C ILE A 101 -10.94 -0.21 7.55
N ARG A 102 -11.82 0.32 6.73
CA ARG A 102 -12.46 1.62 6.97
C ARG A 102 -13.35 1.61 8.20
N ASP A 103 -14.09 0.54 8.41
CA ASP A 103 -14.97 0.38 9.57
C ASP A 103 -14.16 0.31 10.88
N LEU A 104 -12.96 -0.30 10.84
CA LEU A 104 -12.10 -0.46 12.02
C LEU A 104 -11.15 0.74 12.26
N LYS A 105 -10.74 1.44 11.21
CA LYS A 105 -9.78 2.57 11.27
C LYS A 105 -10.46 3.94 11.27
N GLY A 106 -11.72 4.00 10.86
CA GLY A 106 -12.49 5.23 10.68
C GLY A 106 -12.61 5.65 9.21
N LYS A 107 -13.69 6.38 8.90
CA LYS A 107 -14.08 6.75 7.53
C LYS A 107 -13.05 7.62 6.79
N ASP A 108 -12.22 8.36 7.52
CA ASP A 108 -11.20 9.23 6.93
C ASP A 108 -9.84 8.53 6.76
N PHE A 109 -9.75 7.25 7.09
CA PHE A 109 -8.53 6.48 6.91
C PHE A 109 -8.31 6.17 5.41
N SER A 110 -7.22 6.67 4.86
CA SER A 110 -6.92 6.58 3.42
C SER A 110 -5.67 5.77 3.08
N LYS A 111 -4.96 5.20 4.07
CA LYS A 111 -3.68 4.49 3.83
C LYS A 111 -3.88 3.06 3.33
N VAL A 112 -4.71 2.91 2.31
CA VAL A 112 -5.03 1.65 1.64
C VAL A 112 -4.62 1.75 0.18
N ILE A 113 -3.88 0.76 -0.31
CA ILE A 113 -3.50 0.62 -1.71
C ILE A 113 -4.17 -0.64 -2.26
N LEU A 114 -4.94 -0.49 -3.32
CA LEU A 114 -5.58 -1.60 -4.02
C LEU A 114 -4.66 -2.09 -5.13
N VAL A 115 -4.30 -3.37 -5.11
CA VAL A 115 -3.29 -3.94 -6.01
C VAL A 115 -3.86 -5.09 -6.82
N GLY A 116 -3.92 -4.90 -8.15
CA GLY A 116 -4.22 -5.97 -9.11
C GLY A 116 -2.94 -6.70 -9.49
N ASN A 117 -2.76 -7.92 -9.03
CA ASN A 117 -1.60 -8.74 -9.39
C ASN A 117 -1.89 -9.66 -10.57
N MET A 118 -0.87 -10.33 -11.09
CA MET A 118 -0.93 -11.28 -12.21
C MET A 118 -1.25 -10.62 -13.56
N ILE A 119 -0.76 -9.40 -13.82
CA ILE A 119 -0.94 -8.74 -15.13
C ILE A 119 -0.22 -9.46 -16.27
N ASP A 120 0.63 -10.43 -15.97
CA ASP A 120 1.21 -11.36 -16.95
C ASP A 120 0.16 -12.28 -17.59
N LYS A 121 -1.00 -12.50 -16.93
CA LYS A 121 -2.14 -13.26 -17.45
C LYS A 121 -3.13 -12.36 -18.22
N LYS A 122 -2.64 -11.63 -19.23
CA LYS A 122 -3.41 -10.59 -19.94
C LYS A 122 -4.66 -11.12 -20.65
N GLU A 123 -4.57 -12.32 -21.21
CA GLU A 123 -5.64 -12.95 -22.00
C GLU A 123 -6.84 -13.35 -21.14
N ASP A 124 -6.60 -13.62 -19.86
CA ASP A 124 -7.64 -14.04 -18.90
C ASP A 124 -8.15 -12.89 -18.04
N ARG A 125 -7.85 -11.63 -18.38
CA ARG A 125 -8.24 -10.46 -17.56
C ARG A 125 -9.76 -10.35 -17.45
N ASP A 126 -10.25 -10.26 -16.22
CA ASP A 126 -11.66 -10.08 -15.88
C ASP A 126 -11.98 -8.68 -15.29
N ILE A 127 -10.99 -8.04 -14.68
CA ILE A 127 -11.17 -6.74 -14.04
C ILE A 127 -10.46 -5.65 -14.85
N SER A 128 -11.21 -4.63 -15.30
CA SER A 128 -10.65 -3.51 -16.05
C SER A 128 -9.95 -2.51 -15.12
N THR A 129 -8.88 -1.90 -15.61
CA THR A 129 -8.17 -0.82 -14.89
C THR A 129 -9.08 0.36 -14.59
N GLU A 130 -10.03 0.66 -15.47
CA GLU A 130 -10.98 1.75 -15.32
C GLU A 130 -11.94 1.56 -14.15
N GLU A 131 -12.44 0.32 -13.96
CA GLU A 131 -13.28 -0.07 -12.83
C GLU A 131 -12.53 0.16 -11.50
N VAL A 132 -11.28 -0.26 -11.44
CA VAL A 132 -10.41 -0.11 -10.25
C VAL A 132 -10.14 1.35 -9.94
N LEU A 133 -9.86 2.17 -10.96
CA LEU A 133 -9.64 3.62 -10.79
C LEU A 133 -10.87 4.32 -10.23
N LYS A 134 -12.05 4.06 -10.82
CA LYS A 134 -13.32 4.60 -10.32
C LYS A 134 -13.52 4.23 -8.85
N LYS A 135 -13.28 2.98 -8.51
CA LYS A 135 -13.44 2.48 -7.15
C LYS A 135 -12.44 3.14 -6.19
N THR A 136 -11.18 3.27 -6.59
CA THR A 136 -10.14 3.94 -5.80
C THR A 136 -10.52 5.38 -5.42
N ILE A 137 -11.06 6.13 -6.38
CA ILE A 137 -11.51 7.51 -6.16
C ILE A 137 -12.73 7.54 -5.23
N THR A 138 -13.75 6.72 -5.52
CA THR A 138 -14.98 6.66 -4.73
C THR A 138 -14.73 6.28 -3.29
N GLU A 139 -13.85 5.33 -3.08
CA GLU A 139 -13.48 4.81 -1.77
C GLU A 139 -12.36 5.61 -1.08
N LYS A 140 -11.87 6.69 -1.70
CA LYS A 140 -10.78 7.55 -1.17
C LYS A 140 -9.56 6.75 -0.73
N LEU A 141 -9.18 5.72 -1.47
CA LEU A 141 -7.98 4.94 -1.21
C LEU A 141 -6.73 5.79 -1.50
N LEU A 142 -5.60 5.45 -0.89
CA LEU A 142 -4.33 6.14 -1.11
C LEU A 142 -3.91 6.05 -2.57
N TRP A 143 -4.01 4.84 -3.15
CA TRP A 143 -3.56 4.55 -4.51
C TRP A 143 -4.15 3.24 -5.02
N CYS A 144 -4.08 3.03 -6.34
CA CYS A 144 -4.18 1.71 -6.94
C CYS A 144 -3.01 1.49 -7.91
N THR A 145 -2.60 0.25 -8.07
CA THR A 145 -1.57 -0.13 -9.02
C THR A 145 -1.77 -1.56 -9.48
N GLU A 146 -1.18 -1.90 -10.60
CA GLU A 146 -1.16 -3.27 -11.11
C GLU A 146 0.27 -3.80 -11.09
N THR A 147 0.42 -5.09 -10.75
CA THR A 147 1.72 -5.74 -10.55
C THR A 147 1.80 -7.11 -11.21
N SER A 148 3.01 -7.57 -11.46
CA SER A 148 3.31 -8.98 -11.64
C SER A 148 4.52 -9.36 -10.79
N ALA A 149 4.32 -10.20 -9.80
CA ALA A 149 5.41 -10.77 -9.02
C ALA A 149 6.29 -11.68 -9.90
N LYS A 150 5.70 -12.39 -10.86
CA LYS A 150 6.41 -13.25 -11.82
C LYS A 150 7.36 -12.45 -12.69
N LEU A 151 6.89 -11.36 -13.32
CA LEU A 151 7.68 -10.50 -14.20
C LEU A 151 8.44 -9.38 -13.48
N ASN A 152 8.35 -9.30 -12.15
CA ASN A 152 8.91 -8.20 -11.34
C ASN A 152 8.41 -6.81 -11.80
N CYS A 153 7.16 -6.73 -12.26
CA CYS A 153 6.57 -5.51 -12.76
C CYS A 153 5.91 -4.71 -11.62
N ASN A 154 6.25 -3.42 -11.51
CA ASN A 154 5.69 -2.46 -10.55
C ASN A 154 5.83 -2.82 -9.04
N ILE A 155 6.55 -3.88 -8.69
CA ILE A 155 6.72 -4.29 -7.27
C ILE A 155 7.43 -3.19 -6.49
N ARG A 156 8.55 -2.68 -7.01
CA ARG A 156 9.30 -1.61 -6.37
C ARG A 156 8.50 -0.31 -6.26
N CYS A 157 7.69 0.01 -7.28
CA CYS A 157 6.82 1.19 -7.28
C CYS A 157 5.78 1.14 -6.16
N LEU A 158 5.16 -0.01 -5.93
CA LEU A 158 4.21 -0.22 -4.84
C LEU A 158 4.80 0.20 -3.48
N PHE A 159 5.97 -0.31 -3.13
CA PHE A 159 6.61 0.04 -1.86
C PHE A 159 7.08 1.50 -1.82
N GLN A 160 7.54 2.05 -2.94
CA GLN A 160 7.93 3.47 -3.02
C GLN A 160 6.74 4.41 -2.75
N ILE A 161 5.53 4.08 -3.18
CA ILE A 161 4.32 4.86 -2.89
C ILE A 161 4.10 4.94 -1.38
N ILE A 162 4.16 3.81 -0.69
CA ILE A 162 4.00 3.73 0.77
C ILE A 162 5.06 4.56 1.49
N LEU A 163 6.33 4.36 1.13
CA LEU A 163 7.45 5.00 1.80
C LEU A 163 7.47 6.53 1.56
N LYS A 164 7.11 6.98 0.36
CA LYS A 164 7.00 8.42 0.05
C LYS A 164 5.86 9.07 0.84
N ASP A 165 4.69 8.44 0.94
CA ASP A 165 3.58 8.95 1.74
C ASP A 165 3.94 8.99 3.23
N TYR A 166 4.59 7.95 3.75
CA TYR A 166 5.08 7.88 5.13
C TYR A 166 6.05 9.03 5.45
N VAL A 167 7.04 9.28 4.61
CA VAL A 167 8.01 10.38 4.78
C VAL A 167 7.30 11.74 4.78
N LYS A 168 6.41 11.97 3.81
CA LYS A 168 5.64 13.22 3.71
C LYS A 168 4.84 13.50 4.98
N LEU A 169 4.17 12.49 5.53
CA LEU A 169 3.39 12.63 6.76
C LEU A 169 4.29 12.87 7.99
N SER A 170 5.44 12.21 8.06
CA SER A 170 6.41 12.38 9.15
C SER A 170 6.99 13.80 9.16
N ASP A 171 7.28 14.37 8.00
CA ASP A 171 7.79 15.74 7.87
C ASP A 171 6.73 16.80 8.25
N ILE A 172 5.47 16.58 7.88
CA ILE A 172 4.35 17.43 8.30
C ILE A 172 4.21 17.42 9.83
N SER A 173 4.27 16.24 10.42
CA SER A 173 4.17 16.08 11.89
C SER A 173 5.34 16.75 12.62
N ARG A 174 6.57 16.60 12.10
CA ARG A 174 7.77 17.27 12.65
C ARG A 174 7.67 18.80 12.56
N LYS A 175 7.18 19.34 11.45
CA LYS A 175 6.95 20.79 11.28
C LYS A 175 5.88 21.32 12.23
N ARG A 176 4.77 20.58 12.42
CA ARG A 176 3.72 20.94 13.40
C ARG A 176 4.27 20.99 14.81
N ASN A 177 5.02 19.98 15.25
CA ASN A 177 5.60 19.94 16.59
C ASN A 177 6.62 21.06 16.82
N LYS A 178 7.46 21.38 15.85
CA LYS A 178 8.39 22.54 15.92
C LYS A 178 7.62 23.86 16.06
N ASN A 179 6.52 24.04 15.35
CA ASN A 179 5.70 25.25 15.44
C ASN A 179 4.99 25.34 16.80
N ILE A 180 4.48 24.24 17.34
CA ILE A 180 3.84 24.19 18.68
C ILE A 180 4.87 24.53 19.76
N THR A 181 6.09 23.99 19.67
CA THR A 181 7.17 24.29 20.62
C THR A 181 7.60 25.78 20.53
N ARG A 182 7.62 26.33 19.32
CA ARG A 182 7.93 27.75 19.07
C ARG A 182 6.83 28.70 19.52
N CYS A 183 5.56 28.29 19.37
CA CYS A 183 4.39 29.05 19.89
C CYS A 183 4.31 29.03 21.42
N ARG A 184 4.74 27.94 22.08
CA ARG A 184 4.84 27.88 23.55
C ARG A 184 6.00 28.72 24.09
N ALA A 185 7.03 28.96 23.28
CA ALA A 185 8.15 29.85 23.64
C ALA A 185 7.83 31.35 23.40
N ASN A 186 6.89 31.66 22.51
CA ASN A 186 6.44 33.02 22.19
C ASN A 186 4.95 33.19 22.53
N HIS A 187 4.65 33.48 23.78
CA HIS A 187 3.32 33.90 24.19
C HIS A 187 3.08 35.32 23.71
N SER A 188 2.65 35.53 22.49
CA SER A 188 1.77 36.64 22.09
C SER A 188 1.40 36.60 20.58
N LYS A 189 0.08 36.70 20.34
CA LYS A 189 -0.64 37.14 19.14
C LYS A 189 -0.78 36.20 17.92
N ASN A 190 -2.05 35.80 17.77
CA ASN A 190 -2.86 35.59 16.55
C ASN A 190 -2.14 35.33 15.22
N ASP A 191 -2.38 34.11 14.68
CA ASP A 191 -2.64 33.99 13.24
C ASP A 191 -3.33 32.64 12.89
N VAL A 192 -4.37 32.77 12.05
CA VAL A 192 -5.26 31.71 11.58
C VAL A 192 -4.62 31.00 10.38
N CYS A 193 -4.44 29.70 10.47
CA CYS A 193 -3.84 28.88 9.40
C CYS A 193 -4.90 28.33 8.43
N LYS A 194 -4.83 28.75 7.16
CA LYS A 194 -5.66 28.26 6.04
C LYS A 194 -5.08 26.95 5.48
N THR A 195 -5.87 25.90 5.45
CA THR A 195 -5.56 24.62 4.81
C THR A 195 -5.77 24.68 3.29
N ARG A 196 -4.74 24.36 2.52
CA ARG A 196 -4.79 24.25 1.06
C ARG A 196 -5.04 22.80 0.63
N LYS A 197 -6.12 22.56 -0.13
CA LYS A 197 -6.43 21.29 -0.81
C LYS A 197 -5.47 21.08 -1.98
N MET A 198 -4.89 19.90 -2.10
CA MET A 198 -4.05 19.50 -3.25
C MET A 198 -4.89 18.87 -4.36
N SER A 199 -4.57 19.19 -5.61
CA SER A 199 -5.29 18.80 -6.81
C SER A 199 -4.88 17.42 -7.33
N VAL A 200 -5.83 16.77 -8.02
CA VAL A 200 -5.86 15.39 -8.51
C VAL A 200 -4.90 15.10 -9.69
N GLN A 201 -4.05 16.03 -10.11
CA GLN A 201 -3.30 15.94 -11.38
C GLN A 201 -2.10 14.96 -11.42
N HIS A 202 -1.75 14.27 -10.32
CA HIS A 202 -0.59 13.35 -10.29
C HIS A 202 -0.94 11.86 -10.45
N LEU A 203 -2.21 11.52 -10.70
CA LEU A 203 -2.69 10.13 -10.75
C LEU A 203 -2.35 9.37 -12.04
N VAL A 204 -1.96 10.07 -13.12
CA VAL A 204 -1.91 9.48 -14.47
C VAL A 204 -0.56 8.82 -14.83
N TYR A 205 0.53 9.13 -14.12
CA TYR A 205 1.89 8.76 -14.58
C TYR A 205 2.38 7.34 -14.26
N CYS A 206 1.68 6.56 -13.44
CA CYS A 206 2.13 5.20 -13.06
C CYS A 206 1.33 4.06 -13.71
N LEU A 207 0.40 4.35 -14.62
CA LEU A 207 -0.45 3.34 -15.27
C LEU A 207 -0.03 3.01 -16.70
N SER A 208 0.98 3.69 -17.25
CA SER A 208 1.55 3.32 -18.55
C SER A 208 2.67 2.30 -18.34
N PRO A 209 2.68 1.16 -19.04
CA PRO A 209 3.85 0.30 -19.08
C PRO A 209 4.99 1.10 -19.68
N SER A 210 6.02 1.37 -18.90
CA SER A 210 7.25 1.97 -19.40
C SER A 210 7.88 1.02 -20.43
N HIS A 211 7.77 1.38 -21.69
CA HIS A 211 8.69 0.95 -22.72
C HIS A 211 10.09 1.43 -22.30
N ASN A 212 10.85 0.55 -21.72
CA ASN A 212 12.29 0.66 -21.65
C ASN A 212 12.86 -0.54 -22.42
N GLU A 213 12.80 -0.42 -23.74
CA GLU A 213 13.71 -1.15 -24.61
C GLU A 213 15.02 -0.36 -24.70
N ASN A 214 16.09 -1.11 -24.44
CA ASN A 214 17.45 -0.90 -24.94
C ASN A 214 18.20 0.39 -24.62
N LYS A 215 19.20 0.21 -23.74
CA LYS A 215 20.59 0.64 -24.07
C LYS A 215 21.55 0.05 -23.03
N TYR A 216 22.17 -1.08 -23.38
CA TYR A 216 23.56 -1.42 -23.08
C TYR A 216 23.96 -2.57 -24.01
N SER A 217 24.56 -2.20 -25.16
CA SER A 217 25.55 -2.98 -25.87
C SER A 217 26.88 -2.85 -25.16
#